data_ea1197d768ea861276e46a70e4c7fb3c
#
_entry.id   ea1197d768ea861276e46a70e4c7fb3c
#
_cell.length_a   1.000
_cell.length_b   1.000
_cell.length_c   1.000
_cell.angle_alpha   90.00
_cell.angle_beta   90.00
_cell.angle_gamma   90.00
#
_symmetry.space_group_name_H-M   'P 1'
#
loop_
_entity.id
_entity.type
_entity.pdbx_description
1 polymer ?
#
loop_
_entity_poly.entity_id
_entity_poly.type
_entity_poly.pdbx_seq_one_letter_code
_entity_poly.pdbx_strand_id
1 'polypeptide(L)' 'MPRRRSLVSDEVKYEIARELGFAHKIKRGDDGYDYGDITSREAGMLVRGLIEKAERAMADQLKRERGH' A
#
# COMPACT_ATOMS: atom_id res chain seq x y z
N MET A 1 20.04 -14.41 2.20
CA MET A 1 18.94 -14.52 2.37
C MET A 1 18.20 -13.41 2.14
N PRO A 2 17.36 -13.47 1.59
CA PRO A 2 16.62 -12.39 1.22
C PRO A 2 15.92 -11.90 2.34
N ARG A 3 15.88 -10.80 2.46
CA ARG A 3 15.27 -10.26 3.40
C ARG A 3 13.96 -10.36 3.24
N ARG A 4 13.25 -10.32 4.02
CA ARG A 4 11.98 -10.35 3.98
C ARG A 4 11.47 -9.20 3.50
N ARG A 5 10.76 -9.10 2.71
CA ARG A 5 10.19 -8.04 2.31
C ARG A 5 8.93 -7.87 2.83
N SER A 6 8.40 -6.75 2.84
CA SER A 6 7.10 -6.54 3.34
C SER A 6 6.15 -7.23 2.44
N LEU A 7 5.02 -7.61 2.93
CA LEU A 7 4.01 -8.25 2.14
C LEU A 7 3.46 -7.32 1.10
N VAL A 8 3.63 -6.05 1.27
CA VAL A 8 3.10 -5.07 0.38
C VAL A 8 4.24 -4.30 -0.24
N SER A 9 4.29 -4.23 -1.53
CA SER A 9 5.38 -3.55 -2.19
C SER A 9 5.25 -2.05 -2.03
N ASP A 10 6.34 -1.34 -2.23
CA ASP A 10 6.32 0.11 -2.17
C ASP A 10 5.46 0.69 -3.27
N GLU A 11 5.33 0.00 -4.37
CA GLU A 11 4.49 0.48 -5.45
C GLU A 11 3.05 0.54 -5.05
N VAL A 12 2.59 -0.46 -4.31
CA VAL A 12 1.22 -0.47 -3.85
C VAL A 12 0.99 0.65 -2.86
N LYS A 13 1.95 0.87 -1.98
CA LYS A 13 1.83 1.96 -1.03
C LYS A 13 1.75 3.30 -1.73
N TYR A 14 2.56 3.47 -2.75
CA TYR A 14 2.57 4.71 -3.50
C TYR A 14 1.22 4.92 -4.20
N GLU A 15 0.68 3.85 -4.74
CA GLU A 15 -0.62 3.92 -5.38
C GLU A 15 -1.70 4.36 -4.42
N ILE A 16 -1.69 3.81 -3.22
CA ILE A 16 -2.67 4.18 -2.22
C ILE A 16 -2.48 5.63 -1.82
N ALA A 17 -1.24 6.07 -1.70
CA ALA A 17 -0.96 7.45 -1.36
C ALA A 17 -1.49 8.37 -2.43
N ARG A 18 -1.43 7.95 -3.68
CA ARG A 18 -1.96 8.76 -4.77
C ARG A 18 -3.45 8.88 -4.64
N GLU A 19 -4.12 7.79 -4.32
CA GLU A 19 -5.54 7.81 -4.16
C GLU A 19 -5.97 8.68 -3.00
N LEU A 20 -5.15 8.72 -1.97
CA LEU A 20 -5.45 9.53 -0.80
C LEU A 20 -4.99 10.98 -0.96
N GLY A 21 -4.20 11.24 -1.99
CA GLY A 21 -3.83 12.61 -2.29
C GLY A 21 -2.51 13.11 -1.72
N PHE A 22 -1.67 12.24 -1.23
CA PHE A 22 -0.39 12.72 -0.71
C PHE A 22 0.82 11.96 -1.26
N ALA A 23 0.67 11.35 -2.42
CA ALA A 23 1.81 10.67 -3.02
C ALA A 23 2.97 11.62 -3.30
N HIS A 24 2.67 12.88 -3.50
CA HIS A 24 3.71 13.86 -3.79
C HIS A 24 4.69 14.01 -2.62
N LYS A 25 4.31 13.55 -1.45
CA LYS A 25 5.19 13.62 -0.30
C LYS A 25 6.16 12.45 -0.24
N ILE A 26 5.91 11.43 -1.05
CA ILE A 26 6.78 10.27 -1.07
C ILE A 26 7.81 10.47 -2.15
N LYS A 27 9.07 10.48 -1.78
CA LYS A 27 10.12 10.68 -2.74
C LYS A 27 10.72 9.38 -3.15
N ARG A 28 10.97 9.23 -4.43
CA ARG A 28 11.55 8.01 -4.94
C ARG A 28 13.02 8.23 -5.18
N GLY A 29 13.84 7.36 -4.69
CA GLY A 29 15.26 7.47 -4.87
C GLY A 29 15.85 6.14 -5.27
N ASP A 30 17.14 6.10 -5.39
CA ASP A 30 17.85 4.90 -5.78
C ASP A 30 17.68 3.80 -4.74
N ASP A 31 17.56 4.19 -3.50
CA ASP A 31 17.44 3.22 -2.44
C ASP A 31 16.02 2.83 -2.13
N GLY A 32 15.09 3.35 -2.86
CA GLY A 32 13.71 3.04 -2.63
C GLY A 32 12.91 4.30 -2.36
N TYR A 33 11.83 4.16 -1.61
CA TYR A 33 10.95 5.29 -1.37
C TYR A 33 11.23 5.93 -0.02
N ASP A 34 11.14 7.24 -0.01
CA ASP A 34 11.38 8.01 1.21
C ASP A 34 10.04 8.54 1.70
N TYR A 35 9.64 8.09 2.87
CA TYR A 35 8.38 8.52 3.46
C TYR A 35 8.56 9.56 4.56
N GLY A 36 9.69 10.21 4.56
CA GLY A 36 10.01 11.15 5.63
C GLY A 36 9.05 12.29 5.82
N ASP A 37 8.40 12.72 4.74
CA ASP A 37 7.47 13.85 4.81
C ASP A 37 6.04 13.41 5.13
N ILE A 38 5.81 12.14 5.30
CA ILE A 38 4.49 11.64 5.62
C ILE A 38 4.23 11.83 7.10
N THR A 39 3.11 12.41 7.44
CA THR A 39 2.78 12.60 8.85
C THR A 39 2.28 11.28 9.44
N SER A 40 2.19 11.23 10.76
CA SER A 40 1.69 10.04 11.42
C SER A 40 0.26 9.75 11.00
N ARG A 41 -0.52 10.79 10.82
CA ARG A 41 -1.88 10.63 10.42
C ARG A 41 -1.95 10.06 9.01
N GLU A 42 -1.12 10.56 8.12
CA GLU A 42 -1.09 10.07 6.77
C GLU A 42 -0.61 8.63 6.72
N ALA A 43 0.35 8.29 7.55
CA ALA A 43 0.84 6.93 7.62
C ALA A 43 -0.28 5.99 8.06
N GLY A 44 -1.09 6.44 9.01
CA GLY A 44 -2.22 5.65 9.46
C GLY A 44 -3.24 5.45 8.36
N MET A 45 -3.47 6.49 7.58
CA MET A 45 -4.40 6.39 6.47
C MET A 45 -3.88 5.43 5.41
N LEU A 46 -2.59 5.43 5.20
CA LEU A 46 -1.97 4.54 4.25
C LEU A 46 -2.16 3.09 4.67
N VAL A 47 -1.93 2.81 5.94
CA VAL A 47 -2.08 1.47 6.46
C VAL A 47 -3.52 1.02 6.34
N ARG A 48 -4.45 1.90 6.64
CA ARG A 48 -5.83 1.58 6.53
C ARG A 48 -6.20 1.28 5.10
N GLY A 49 -5.66 2.05 4.15
CA GLY A 49 -5.92 1.80 2.75
C GLY A 49 -5.38 0.46 2.30
N LEU A 50 -4.24 0.07 2.84
CA LEU A 50 -3.65 -1.21 2.52
C LEU A 50 -4.54 -2.34 3.00
N ILE A 51 -5.07 -2.21 4.19
CA ILE A 51 -5.94 -3.22 4.75
C ILE A 51 -7.22 -3.34 3.94
N GLU A 52 -7.79 -2.22 3.57
CA GLU A 52 -9.01 -2.22 2.78
C GLU A 52 -8.78 -2.86 1.42
N LYS A 53 -7.64 -2.56 0.82
CA LYS A 53 -7.32 -3.10 -0.46
C LYS A 53 -7.15 -4.62 -0.38
N ALA A 54 -6.52 -5.08 0.68
CA ALA A 54 -6.31 -6.50 0.88
C ALA A 54 -7.64 -7.21 1.11
N GLU A 55 -8.51 -6.61 1.88
CA GLU A 55 -9.81 -7.20 2.15
C GLU A 55 -10.63 -7.31 0.89
N ARG A 56 -10.56 -6.29 0.07
CA ARG A 56 -11.29 -6.29 -1.17
C ARG A 56 -10.77 -7.37 -2.11
N ALA A 57 -9.47 -7.54 -2.15
CA ALA A 57 -8.88 -8.56 -2.99
C ALA A 57 -9.27 -9.96 -2.52
N MET A 58 -9.33 -10.15 -1.22
CA MET A 58 -9.73 -11.42 -0.68
C MET A 58 -11.19 -11.72 -0.95
N ALA A 59 -12.02 -10.73 -0.78
CA ALA A 59 -13.44 -10.90 -1.04
C ALA A 59 -13.68 -11.26 -2.50
N ASP A 60 -12.93 -10.63 -3.37
CA ASP A 60 -13.07 -10.86 -4.78
C ASP A 60 -12.65 -12.28 -5.13
N GLN A 61 -11.60 -12.75 -4.51
CA GLN A 61 -11.12 -14.06 -4.75
C GLN A 61 -12.11 -15.13 -4.27
N LEU A 62 -12.68 -14.91 -3.10
CA LEU A 62 -13.65 -15.83 -2.58
C LEU A 62 -14.88 -15.89 -3.47
N LYS A 63 -15.30 -14.76 -3.96
CA LYS A 63 -16.42 -14.69 -4.80
C LYS A 63 -16.16 -15.43 -6.07
N ARG A 64 -14.99 -15.33 -6.62
CA ARG A 64 -14.64 -16.02 -7.80
C ARG A 64 -14.63 -17.50 -7.60
N GLU A 65 -14.13 -17.97 -6.50
CA GLU A 65 -14.08 -19.37 -6.22
C GLU A 65 -15.44 -19.98 -6.02
N ARG A 66 -16.37 -19.24 -5.41
CA ARG A 66 -17.65 -19.80 -5.19
C ARG A 66 -18.50 -19.57 -6.34
N GLY A 67 -18.18 -18.67 -7.15
CA GLY A 67 -18.99 -18.29 -8.24
C GLY A 67 -19.12 -19.23 -9.32
N HIS A 68 -18.50 -20.30 -9.37
CA HIS A 68 -18.68 -21.12 -10.43
C HIS A 68 -18.82 -22.38 -10.10
#